data_3bdeeea04f9efaa9dfa7afa8599cf3aa
#
_entry.id   3bdeeea04f9efaa9dfa7afa8599cf3aa
#
_cell.length_a   1.000
_cell.length_b   1.000
_cell.length_c   1.000
_cell.angle_alpha   90.00
_cell.angle_beta   90.00
_cell.angle_gamma   90.00
#
_symmetry.space_group_name_H-M   'P 1'
#
loop_
_entity.id
_entity.type
_entity.pdbx_description
1 polymer ?
#
loop_
_entity_poly.entity_id
_entity_poly.type
_entity_poly.pdbx_seq_one_letter_code
_entity_poly.pdbx_strand_id
1 'polypeptide(L)'
;MEPLFLSLEEVLEIHRQQIERYGGASGVRDLSLLESAVAQPQAGFSSEFLHASIPAMAAAYLFHICRNHPFVDGNKRVAASAAITFLTIGNRLSPKMRWWIQCSP
;
A
#
# COMPACT_ATOMS: atom_id res chain seq x y z
N MET A 1 1.66 4.48 19.76
CA MET A 1 1.11 3.49 18.81
C MET A 1 2.10 3.30 17.66
N GLU A 2 2.36 2.05 17.36
CA GLU A 2 3.26 1.67 16.28
C GLU A 2 2.45 1.07 15.13
N PRO A 3 2.11 1.85 14.10
CA PRO A 3 1.36 1.30 12.96
C PRO A 3 2.17 0.22 12.25
N LEU A 4 1.48 -0.77 11.72
CA LEU A 4 2.09 -1.80 10.88
C LEU A 4 1.97 -1.36 9.42
N PHE A 5 3.01 -0.74 8.92
CA PHE A 5 3.02 -0.24 7.55
C PHE A 5 3.16 -1.39 6.55
N LEU A 6 2.61 -1.18 5.37
CA LEU A 6 2.76 -2.13 4.28
C LEU A 6 4.19 -2.03 3.74
N SER A 7 4.79 -3.18 3.49
CA SER A 7 6.11 -3.25 2.86
C SER A 7 5.98 -3.14 1.34
N LEU A 8 7.11 -2.90 0.68
CA LEU A 8 7.16 -2.90 -0.78
C LEU A 8 6.65 -4.23 -1.34
N GLU A 9 7.10 -5.34 -0.75
CA GLU A 9 6.71 -6.67 -1.18
C GLU A 9 5.21 -6.91 -1.03
N GLU A 10 4.61 -6.39 0.04
CA GLU A 10 3.17 -6.51 0.25
C GLU A 10 2.38 -5.73 -0.81
N VAL A 11 2.85 -4.54 -1.17
CA VAL A 11 2.19 -3.75 -2.21
C VAL A 11 2.34 -4.42 -3.58
N LEU A 12 3.52 -4.99 -3.86
CA LEU A 12 3.74 -5.76 -5.10
C LEU A 12 2.79 -6.96 -5.17
N GLU A 13 2.57 -7.64 -4.05
CA GLU A 13 1.64 -8.76 -4.01
C GLU A 13 0.19 -8.33 -4.18
N ILE A 14 -0.19 -7.20 -3.62
CA ILE A 14 -1.51 -6.63 -3.85
C ILE A 14 -1.72 -6.39 -5.35
N HIS A 15 -0.72 -5.83 -6.02
CA HIS A 15 -0.78 -5.59 -7.46
C HIS A 15 -0.95 -6.90 -8.23
N ARG A 16 -0.14 -7.91 -7.90
CA ARG A 16 -0.23 -9.21 -8.55
C ARG A 16 -1.64 -9.79 -8.43
N GLN A 17 -2.22 -9.73 -7.23
CA GLN A 17 -3.57 -10.23 -7.00
C GLN A 17 -4.63 -9.45 -7.77
N GLN A 18 -4.48 -8.14 -7.84
CA GLN A 18 -5.42 -7.30 -8.59
C GLN A 18 -5.39 -7.62 -10.08
N ILE A 19 -4.22 -7.78 -10.65
CA ILE A 19 -4.08 -8.14 -12.07
C ILE A 19 -4.63 -9.54 -12.32
N GLU A 20 -4.32 -10.49 -11.45
CA GLU A 20 -4.81 -11.85 -11.58
C GLU A 20 -6.35 -11.93 -11.50
N ARG A 21 -6.93 -11.14 -10.60
CA ARG A 21 -8.39 -11.16 -10.36
C ARG A 21 -9.18 -10.39 -11.41
N TYR A 22 -8.68 -9.23 -11.82
CA TYR A 22 -9.43 -8.29 -12.66
C TYR A 22 -8.85 -8.11 -14.06
N GLY A 23 -7.70 -8.70 -14.32
CA GLY A 23 -7.02 -8.56 -15.62
C GLY A 23 -6.18 -7.29 -15.67
N GLY A 24 -5.54 -7.10 -16.80
CA GLY A 24 -4.66 -5.97 -17.05
C GLY A 24 -3.22 -6.43 -17.25
N ALA A 25 -2.34 -5.47 -17.54
CA ALA A 25 -0.94 -5.75 -17.78
C ALA A 25 -0.18 -5.80 -16.46
N SER A 26 0.60 -6.85 -16.26
CA SER A 26 1.47 -6.98 -15.09
C SER A 26 2.74 -6.14 -15.27
N GLY A 27 3.41 -5.89 -14.17
CA GLY A 27 4.72 -5.26 -14.19
C GLY A 27 4.76 -3.91 -13.50
N VAL A 28 5.97 -3.55 -13.07
CA VAL A 28 6.27 -2.28 -12.44
C VAL A 28 6.84 -1.36 -13.51
N ARG A 29 6.22 -0.21 -13.69
CA ARG A 29 6.67 0.80 -14.65
C ARG A 29 7.91 1.52 -14.13
N ASP A 30 7.91 1.84 -12.84
CA ASP A 30 9.01 2.58 -12.22
C ASP A 30 9.12 2.18 -10.74
N LEU A 31 10.13 1.38 -10.43
CA LEU A 31 10.32 0.86 -9.08
C LEU A 31 10.65 1.96 -8.08
N SER A 32 11.43 2.96 -8.47
CA SER A 32 11.77 4.05 -7.54
C SER A 32 10.55 4.90 -7.19
N LEU A 33 9.63 5.09 -8.12
CA LEU A 33 8.35 5.77 -7.83
C LEU A 33 7.48 4.94 -6.91
N LEU A 34 7.52 3.62 -7.04
CA LEU A 34 6.80 2.73 -6.14
C LEU A 34 7.40 2.78 -4.73
N GLU A 35 8.71 2.69 -4.62
CA GLU A 35 9.40 2.78 -3.34
C GLU A 35 9.09 4.11 -2.63
N SER A 36 9.10 5.20 -3.38
CA SER A 36 8.75 6.52 -2.86
C SER A 36 7.31 6.55 -2.33
N ALA A 37 6.37 6.01 -3.11
CA ALA A 37 4.96 6.00 -2.71
C ALA A 37 4.74 5.18 -1.43
N VAL A 38 5.38 4.02 -1.33
CA VAL A 38 5.24 3.13 -0.17
C VAL A 38 5.86 3.74 1.08
N ALA A 39 6.91 4.56 0.91
CA ALA A 39 7.56 5.22 2.03
C ALA A 39 6.79 6.41 2.59
N GLN A 40 5.94 7.04 1.80
CA GLN A 40 5.24 8.27 2.22
C GLN A 40 4.36 8.11 3.47
N PRO A 41 3.57 7.04 3.62
CA PRO A 41 2.72 6.93 4.80
C PRO A 41 3.48 6.89 6.12
N GLN A 42 4.71 6.40 6.10
CA GLN A 42 5.54 6.33 7.31
C GLN A 42 6.56 7.46 7.39
N ALA A 43 6.49 8.43 6.50
CA ALA A 43 7.36 9.58 6.53
C ALA A 43 7.19 10.35 7.83
N GLY A 44 8.28 10.84 8.37
CA GLY A 44 8.24 11.56 9.62
C GLY A 44 9.48 12.40 9.82
N PHE A 45 9.44 13.17 10.89
CA PHE A 45 10.54 14.04 11.29
C PHE A 45 10.73 13.88 12.79
N SER A 46 11.97 13.67 13.20
CA SER A 46 12.29 13.27 14.56
C SER A 46 11.59 11.94 14.87
N SER A 47 10.86 11.82 15.94
CA SER A 47 10.13 10.59 16.27
C SER A 47 8.64 10.70 15.96
N GLU A 48 8.24 11.70 15.18
CA GLU A 48 6.85 11.92 14.87
C GLU A 48 6.56 11.67 13.39
N PHE A 49 5.42 11.05 13.12
CA PHE A 49 4.99 10.84 11.74
C PHE A 49 4.41 12.12 11.15
N LEU A 50 4.72 12.38 9.89
CA LEU A 50 4.15 13.51 9.15
C LEU A 50 2.63 13.39 9.07
N HIS A 51 2.12 12.17 8.84
CA HIS A 51 0.69 11.89 8.85
C HIS A 51 0.32 11.41 10.24
N ALA A 52 -0.44 12.21 10.98
CA ALA A 52 -0.62 12.03 12.41
C ALA A 52 -1.67 10.98 12.80
N SER A 53 -2.42 10.44 11.83
CA SER A 53 -3.47 9.47 12.12
C SER A 53 -3.45 8.30 11.15
N ILE A 54 -4.06 7.19 11.55
CA ILE A 54 -4.19 6.02 10.69
C ILE A 54 -4.94 6.37 9.39
N PRO A 55 -6.08 7.07 9.42
CA PRO A 55 -6.74 7.48 8.19
C PRO A 55 -5.88 8.36 7.29
N ALA A 56 -5.08 9.26 7.87
CA ALA A 56 -4.18 10.11 7.08
C ALA A 56 -3.08 9.28 6.41
N MET A 57 -2.55 8.28 7.10
CA MET A 57 -1.56 7.36 6.54
C MET A 57 -2.15 6.53 5.41
N ALA A 58 -3.39 6.05 5.57
CA ALA A 58 -4.10 5.33 4.51
C ALA A 58 -4.31 6.22 3.29
N ALA A 59 -4.70 7.47 3.51
CA ALA A 59 -4.85 8.44 2.42
C ALA A 59 -3.53 8.69 1.70
N ALA A 60 -2.40 8.65 2.41
CA ALA A 60 -1.09 8.79 1.80
C ALA A 60 -0.76 7.62 0.86
N TYR A 61 -1.11 6.38 1.23
CA TYR A 61 -0.98 5.24 0.31
C TYR A 61 -1.80 5.49 -0.95
N LEU A 62 -3.06 5.85 -0.78
CA LEU A 62 -3.97 6.08 -1.90
C LEU A 62 -3.43 7.17 -2.83
N PHE A 63 -3.09 8.33 -2.25
CA PHE A 63 -2.66 9.49 -3.01
C PHE A 63 -1.35 9.23 -3.77
N HIS A 64 -0.34 8.71 -3.08
CA HIS A 64 0.99 8.60 -3.68
C HIS A 64 1.09 7.46 -4.69
N ILE A 65 0.41 6.35 -4.46
CA ILE A 65 0.38 5.26 -5.46
C ILE A 65 -0.38 5.72 -6.71
N CYS A 66 -1.51 6.40 -6.54
CA CYS A 66 -2.24 6.95 -7.68
C CYS A 66 -1.41 7.99 -8.44
N ARG A 67 -0.80 8.92 -7.73
CA ARG A 67 -0.06 10.02 -8.34
C ARG A 67 1.20 9.55 -9.05
N ASN A 68 1.96 8.69 -8.42
CA ASN A 68 3.25 8.24 -8.96
C ASN A 68 3.09 7.28 -10.13
N HIS A 69 1.94 6.63 -10.22
CA HIS A 69 1.61 5.71 -11.32
C HIS A 69 2.72 4.66 -11.54
N PRO A 70 3.13 3.95 -10.47
CA PRO A 70 4.33 3.12 -10.53
C PRO A 70 4.16 1.81 -11.30
N PHE A 71 2.94 1.36 -11.51
CA PHE A 71 2.67 0.11 -12.23
C PHE A 71 2.30 0.39 -13.67
N VAL A 72 2.48 -0.62 -14.51
CA VAL A 72 2.06 -0.54 -15.91
C VAL A 72 0.53 -0.37 -15.99
N ASP A 73 -0.20 -1.07 -15.12
CA ASP A 73 -1.65 -1.04 -15.10
C ASP A 73 -2.15 -1.30 -13.67
N GLY A 74 -3.40 -0.95 -13.40
CA GLY A 74 -4.03 -1.23 -12.12
C GLY A 74 -3.67 -0.30 -10.97
N ASN A 75 -3.08 0.86 -11.25
CA ASN A 75 -2.61 1.78 -10.21
C ASN A 75 -3.71 2.22 -9.24
N LYS A 76 -4.89 2.57 -9.75
CA LYS A 76 -5.99 3.01 -8.90
C LYS A 76 -6.51 1.90 -8.01
N ARG A 77 -6.61 0.68 -8.55
CA ARG A 77 -7.03 -0.49 -7.78
C ARG A 77 -6.06 -0.83 -6.67
N VAL A 78 -4.77 -0.82 -6.99
CA VAL A 78 -3.73 -1.09 -6.00
C VAL A 78 -3.72 -0.02 -4.92
N ALA A 79 -3.83 1.25 -5.31
CA ALA A 79 -3.88 2.35 -4.36
C ALA A 79 -5.03 2.19 -3.37
N ALA A 80 -6.22 1.91 -3.88
CA ALA A 80 -7.41 1.70 -3.04
C ALA A 80 -7.26 0.48 -2.15
N SER A 81 -6.78 -0.62 -2.71
CA SER A 81 -6.59 -1.87 -1.97
C SER A 81 -5.54 -1.71 -0.87
N ALA A 82 -4.45 -1.03 -1.15
CA ALA A 82 -3.41 -0.76 -0.15
C ALA A 82 -3.96 0.10 1.01
N ALA A 83 -4.71 1.15 0.68
CA ALA A 83 -5.29 2.02 1.69
C ALA A 83 -6.27 1.26 2.58
N ILE A 84 -7.15 0.46 1.99
CA ILE A 84 -8.13 -0.34 2.73
C ILE A 84 -7.42 -1.39 3.59
N THR A 85 -6.43 -2.06 3.05
CA THR A 85 -5.66 -3.06 3.79
C THR A 85 -4.99 -2.42 5.00
N PHE A 86 -4.37 -1.26 4.81
CA PHE A 86 -3.74 -0.56 5.90
C PHE A 86 -4.74 -0.13 6.97
N LEU A 87 -5.89 0.41 6.59
CA LEU A 87 -6.94 0.81 7.54
C LEU A 87 -7.43 -0.37 8.38
N THR A 88 -7.57 -1.52 7.73
CA THR A 88 -8.16 -2.70 8.37
C THR A 88 -7.20 -3.35 9.36
N ILE A 89 -5.92 -3.45 9.03
CA ILE A 89 -4.99 -4.28 9.77
C ILE A 89 -3.69 -3.57 10.17
N GLY A 90 -3.54 -2.31 9.79
CA GLY A 90 -2.24 -1.62 9.86
C GLY A 90 -1.59 -1.57 11.22
N ASN A 91 -2.35 -1.63 12.31
CA ASN A 91 -1.81 -1.49 13.66
C ASN A 91 -2.19 -2.61 14.61
N ARG A 92 -2.77 -3.71 14.14
CA ARG A 92 -3.33 -4.71 15.07
C ARG A 92 -2.99 -6.15 14.76
N LEU A 93 -2.90 -6.53 13.51
CA LEU A 93 -2.77 -7.93 13.11
C LEU A 93 -1.33 -8.28 12.79
N SER A 94 -0.97 -9.54 13.07
CA SER A 94 0.33 -10.06 12.67
C SER A 94 0.48 -10.08 11.15
N PRO A 95 1.71 -10.12 10.62
CA PRO A 95 1.91 -10.25 9.18
C PRO A 95 1.17 -11.45 8.57
N LYS A 96 1.07 -12.55 9.31
CA LYS A 96 0.36 -13.74 8.85
C LYS A 96 -1.14 -13.46 8.67
N MET A 97 -1.74 -12.74 9.60
CA MET A 97 -3.15 -12.37 9.52
C MET A 97 -3.40 -11.38 8.40
N ARG A 98 -2.50 -10.41 8.21
CA ARG A 98 -2.58 -9.47 7.10
C ARG A 98 -2.56 -10.21 5.76
N TRP A 99 -1.66 -11.16 5.65
CA TRP A 99 -1.53 -11.97 4.46
C TRP A 99 -2.82 -12.72 4.14
N TRP A 100 -3.43 -13.31 5.16
CA TRP A 100 -4.71 -14.01 5.00
C TRP A 100 -5.82 -13.07 4.50
N ILE A 101 -5.91 -11.86 5.06
CA ILE A 101 -6.92 -10.89 4.65
C ILE A 101 -6.73 -10.47 3.20
N GLN A 102 -5.48 -10.24 2.79
CA GLN A 102 -5.18 -9.89 1.39
C GLN A 102 -5.56 -10.99 0.42
N CYS A 103 -5.44 -12.24 0.82
CA CYS A 103 -5.76 -13.37 -0.03
C CYS A 103 -7.24 -13.74 -0.02
N SER A 104 -8.01 -13.22 0.92
CA SER A 104 -9.44 -13.50 1.00
C SER A 104 -10.21 -12.84 -0.14
N PRO A 105 -11.21 -13.54 -0.68
CA PRO A 105 -12.07 -12.95 -1.73
C PRO A 105 -12.85 -11.76 -1.22
#